data_f93fa82d586b65edb67bea2e31f32b76
#
_entry.id   f93fa82d586b65edb67bea2e31f32b76
#
_cell.length_a   1.000
_cell.length_b   1.000
_cell.length_c   1.000
_cell.angle_alpha   90.00
_cell.angle_beta   90.00
_cell.angle_gamma   90.00
#
_symmetry.space_group_name_H-M   'P 1'
#
loop_
_entity.id
_entity.type
_entity.pdbx_description
1 polymer ?
#
loop_
_entity_poly.entity_id
_entity_poly.type
_entity_poly.pdbx_seq_one_letter_code
_entity_poly.pdbx_strand_id
1 'polypeptide(L)'
;MRKKRCLFCDKIVFTKQEGDYDRYMGCCCSPEGFYSLLIDSYDAINSFPYQKKRDLFHIVSAYIREQTDCNEKVALSVNDLESIANSPDIPVTIEDKGNRLLQYLYRHSNGPGEPVVIHPLSSNYNLTYSPNLQELVYIIDKLRNEHLLTREGLTFQLTEKGWKEAVAERKNLKPCSVLIPDEEDLRTEWLARLLPKIEQHGYLPRLLTHTKTQNSEKYSLEMIADSKLIIADLTGQSPEVYFAAGYALGLNIPLIWTVNSSDADTLPVKIKEIRPIVWDTVEELAVFLQQRLSL
;
A
#
# COMPACT_ATOMS: atom_id res chain seq x y z
N MET A 1 4.98 -28.14 -12.67
CA MET A 1 4.00 -27.04 -12.81
C MET A 1 2.66 -27.66 -13.14
N ARG A 2 1.62 -27.25 -12.45
CA ARG A 2 0.21 -27.67 -12.69
C ARG A 2 -0.54 -26.49 -13.30
N LYS A 3 -1.67 -26.75 -13.98
CA LYS A 3 -2.57 -25.67 -14.42
C LYS A 3 -3.76 -25.64 -13.46
N LYS A 4 -4.06 -24.45 -12.93
CA LYS A 4 -5.25 -24.19 -12.12
C LYS A 4 -5.99 -22.95 -12.61
N ARG A 5 -7.28 -22.88 -12.34
CA ARG A 5 -8.12 -21.72 -12.58
C ARG A 5 -7.87 -20.70 -11.47
N CYS A 6 -7.51 -19.48 -11.81
CA CYS A 6 -7.51 -18.37 -10.86
C CYS A 6 -8.95 -18.05 -10.47
N LEU A 7 -9.27 -18.10 -9.18
CA LEU A 7 -10.63 -17.88 -8.69
C LEU A 7 -11.13 -16.45 -8.93
N PHE A 8 -10.22 -15.48 -8.96
CA PHE A 8 -10.56 -14.05 -9.00
C PHE A 8 -10.68 -13.46 -10.41
N CYS A 9 -10.10 -14.11 -11.43
CA CYS A 9 -10.21 -13.64 -12.82
C CYS A 9 -10.54 -14.75 -13.82
N ASP A 10 -10.82 -15.95 -13.35
CA ASP A 10 -11.23 -17.14 -14.13
C ASP A 10 -10.19 -17.65 -15.15
N LYS A 11 -9.02 -17.03 -15.26
CA LYS A 11 -7.98 -17.45 -16.19
C LYS A 11 -7.32 -18.74 -15.72
N ILE A 12 -7.12 -19.68 -16.63
CA ILE A 12 -6.33 -20.90 -16.37
C ILE A 12 -4.86 -20.54 -16.54
N VAL A 13 -4.08 -20.69 -15.48
CA VAL A 13 -2.67 -20.32 -15.43
C VAL A 13 -1.80 -21.45 -14.87
N PHE A 14 -0.50 -21.34 -15.07
CA PHE A 14 0.45 -22.21 -14.41
C PHE A 14 0.54 -21.88 -12.92
N THR A 15 0.56 -22.95 -12.11
CA THR A 15 0.78 -22.84 -10.67
C THR A 15 2.02 -23.63 -10.25
N LYS A 16 2.71 -23.11 -9.25
CA LYS A 16 3.83 -23.76 -8.58
C LYS A 16 3.54 -23.79 -7.08
N GLN A 17 3.57 -24.97 -6.51
CA GLN A 17 3.45 -25.11 -5.06
C GLN A 17 4.75 -24.69 -4.38
N GLU A 18 4.63 -23.88 -3.31
CA GLU A 18 5.74 -23.47 -2.47
C GLU A 18 5.26 -23.44 -1.01
N GLY A 19 5.72 -24.43 -0.24
CA GLY A 19 5.18 -24.70 1.09
C GLY A 19 3.67 -25.00 1.03
N ASP A 20 2.91 -24.29 1.85
CA ASP A 20 1.44 -24.42 1.95
C ASP A 20 0.68 -23.54 0.94
N TYR A 21 1.38 -22.89 0.01
CA TYR A 21 0.80 -21.98 -0.95
C TYR A 21 0.95 -22.47 -2.39
N ASP A 22 -0.06 -22.23 -3.20
CA ASP A 22 0.03 -22.27 -4.66
C ASP A 22 0.27 -20.88 -5.22
N ARG A 23 1.36 -20.71 -5.99
CA ARG A 23 1.66 -19.47 -6.72
C ARG A 23 0.97 -19.48 -8.07
N TYR A 24 0.15 -18.47 -8.34
CA TYR A 24 -0.56 -18.24 -9.60
C TYR A 24 0.21 -17.23 -10.44
N MET A 25 0.71 -17.62 -11.61
CA MET A 25 1.63 -16.83 -12.43
C MET A 25 0.95 -16.34 -13.72
N GLY A 26 1.07 -15.03 -14.01
CA GLY A 26 0.65 -14.46 -15.30
C GLY A 26 -0.86 -14.47 -15.55
N CYS A 27 -1.67 -14.35 -14.49
CA CYS A 27 -3.12 -14.18 -14.62
C CYS A 27 -3.48 -12.68 -14.71
N CYS A 28 -4.77 -12.37 -14.96
CA CYS A 28 -5.20 -10.97 -15.03
C CYS A 28 -5.00 -10.21 -13.71
N CYS A 29 -4.97 -10.91 -12.57
CA CYS A 29 -4.71 -10.30 -11.25
C CYS A 29 -3.24 -9.95 -11.07
N SER A 30 -2.31 -10.65 -11.73
CA SER A 30 -0.86 -10.40 -11.67
C SER A 30 -0.22 -10.79 -12.99
N PRO A 31 -0.33 -9.94 -14.04
CA PRO A 31 0.12 -10.28 -15.39
C PRO A 31 1.61 -10.49 -15.51
N GLU A 32 2.41 -9.68 -14.84
CA GLU A 32 3.88 -9.69 -14.94
C GLU A 32 4.55 -10.41 -13.76
N GLY A 33 3.73 -10.87 -12.79
CA GLY A 33 4.23 -11.48 -11.57
C GLY A 33 3.44 -12.71 -11.14
N PHE A 34 3.28 -12.85 -9.85
CA PHE A 34 2.48 -13.90 -9.24
C PHE A 34 1.85 -13.42 -7.92
N TYR A 35 0.80 -14.10 -7.52
CA TYR A 35 0.30 -14.07 -6.15
C TYR A 35 0.22 -15.49 -5.60
N SER A 36 0.20 -15.62 -4.29
CA SER A 36 0.13 -16.89 -3.58
C SER A 36 -1.24 -17.04 -2.92
N LEU A 37 -1.82 -18.22 -3.01
CA LEU A 37 -3.06 -18.57 -2.30
C LEU A 37 -2.81 -19.82 -1.45
N LEU A 38 -3.19 -19.77 -0.17
CA LEU A 38 -3.11 -20.90 0.74
C LEU A 38 -3.92 -22.07 0.16
N ILE A 39 -3.32 -23.26 0.06
CA ILE A 39 -3.89 -24.44 -0.63
C ILE A 39 -5.25 -24.80 -0.06
N ASP A 40 -5.38 -24.85 1.27
CA ASP A 40 -6.62 -25.21 1.95
C ASP A 40 -7.73 -24.15 1.77
N SER A 41 -7.39 -22.93 1.36
CA SER A 41 -8.36 -21.87 1.09
C SER A 41 -9.04 -21.99 -0.28
N TYR A 42 -8.45 -22.70 -1.23
CA TYR A 42 -8.96 -22.76 -2.60
C TYR A 42 -10.40 -23.29 -2.67
N ASP A 43 -10.66 -24.47 -2.08
CA ASP A 43 -11.97 -25.10 -2.13
C ASP A 43 -13.00 -24.34 -1.29
N ALA A 44 -12.59 -23.78 -0.16
CA ALA A 44 -13.43 -22.93 0.67
C ALA A 44 -13.91 -21.69 -0.10
N ILE A 45 -12.99 -20.96 -0.76
CA ILE A 45 -13.32 -19.78 -1.59
C ILE A 45 -14.14 -20.18 -2.82
N ASN A 46 -13.81 -21.31 -3.45
CA ASN A 46 -14.54 -21.80 -4.61
C ASN A 46 -15.98 -22.22 -4.27
N SER A 47 -16.25 -22.57 -3.03
CA SER A 47 -17.60 -22.91 -2.55
C SER A 47 -18.46 -21.69 -2.16
N PHE A 48 -17.94 -20.47 -2.19
CA PHE A 48 -18.73 -19.28 -1.86
C PHE A 48 -20.00 -19.17 -2.71
N PRO A 49 -21.10 -18.70 -2.13
CA PRO A 49 -22.31 -18.39 -2.87
C PRO A 49 -22.03 -17.40 -4.01
N TYR A 50 -22.77 -17.49 -5.10
CA TYR A 50 -22.60 -16.64 -6.29
C TYR A 50 -22.58 -15.14 -5.94
N GLN A 51 -23.50 -14.70 -5.08
CA GLN A 51 -23.56 -13.29 -4.65
C GLN A 51 -22.26 -12.86 -3.96
N LYS A 52 -21.76 -13.66 -3.02
CA LYS A 52 -20.50 -13.38 -2.31
C LYS A 52 -19.31 -13.30 -3.27
N LYS A 53 -19.25 -14.20 -4.27
CA LYS A 53 -18.20 -14.14 -5.31
C LYS A 53 -18.29 -12.85 -6.11
N ARG A 54 -19.51 -12.47 -6.54
CA ARG A 54 -19.74 -11.25 -7.29
C ARG A 54 -19.31 -10.00 -6.55
N ASP A 55 -19.54 -9.96 -5.23
CA ASP A 55 -19.25 -8.79 -4.41
C ASP A 55 -17.75 -8.69 -4.05
N LEU A 56 -17.04 -9.82 -3.92
CA LEU A 56 -15.66 -9.84 -3.42
C LEU A 56 -14.61 -10.01 -4.52
N PHE A 57 -14.85 -10.85 -5.53
CA PHE A 57 -13.77 -11.32 -6.40
C PHE A 57 -13.15 -10.22 -7.27
N HIS A 58 -13.94 -9.26 -7.73
CA HIS A 58 -13.41 -8.13 -8.47
C HIS A 58 -12.52 -7.24 -7.59
N ILE A 59 -12.89 -7.05 -6.31
CA ILE A 59 -12.11 -6.27 -5.34
C ILE A 59 -10.77 -6.99 -5.06
N VAL A 60 -10.82 -8.28 -4.76
CA VAL A 60 -9.60 -9.06 -4.48
C VAL A 60 -8.70 -9.14 -5.72
N SER A 61 -9.29 -9.30 -6.92
CA SER A 61 -8.54 -9.24 -8.19
C SER A 61 -7.80 -7.92 -8.36
N ALA A 62 -8.46 -6.80 -8.04
CA ALA A 62 -7.89 -5.47 -8.15
C ALA A 62 -6.81 -5.22 -7.08
N TYR A 63 -7.07 -5.65 -5.86
CA TYR A 63 -6.08 -5.59 -4.77
C TYR A 63 -4.79 -6.34 -5.13
N ILE A 64 -4.90 -7.59 -5.60
CA ILE A 64 -3.73 -8.36 -6.05
C ILE A 64 -3.00 -7.60 -7.17
N ARG A 65 -3.75 -7.04 -8.14
CA ARG A 65 -3.17 -6.30 -9.25
C ARG A 65 -2.38 -5.09 -8.76
N GLU A 66 -2.97 -4.27 -7.92
CA GLU A 66 -2.35 -3.06 -7.39
C GLU A 66 -1.08 -3.38 -6.61
N GLN A 67 -1.14 -4.37 -5.69
CA GLN A 67 0.01 -4.76 -4.88
C GLN A 67 1.15 -5.30 -5.76
N THR A 68 0.84 -6.20 -6.69
CA THR A 68 1.87 -6.78 -7.57
C THR A 68 2.45 -5.77 -8.56
N ASP A 69 1.68 -4.78 -9.03
CA ASP A 69 2.18 -3.65 -9.83
C ASP A 69 3.12 -2.73 -9.03
N CYS A 70 2.98 -2.73 -7.70
CA CYS A 70 3.89 -2.04 -6.78
C CYS A 70 5.07 -2.92 -6.31
N ASN A 71 5.28 -4.09 -6.94
CA ASN A 71 6.30 -5.08 -6.58
C ASN A 71 6.13 -5.71 -5.18
N GLU A 72 4.92 -5.63 -4.62
CA GLU A 72 4.62 -6.26 -3.33
C GLU A 72 4.27 -7.74 -3.52
N LYS A 73 4.68 -8.56 -2.52
CA LYS A 73 4.33 -9.98 -2.49
C LYS A 73 2.96 -10.16 -1.87
N VAL A 74 2.06 -10.78 -2.60
CA VAL A 74 0.70 -11.06 -2.15
C VAL A 74 0.56 -12.54 -1.79
N ALA A 75 0.23 -12.81 -0.53
CA ALA A 75 -0.13 -14.14 -0.04
C ALA A 75 -1.49 -14.05 0.67
N LEU A 76 -2.45 -14.84 0.22
CA LEU A 76 -3.85 -14.78 0.65
C LEU A 76 -4.33 -16.10 1.24
N SER A 77 -5.23 -15.97 2.20
CA SER A 77 -6.07 -17.06 2.71
C SER A 77 -7.57 -16.70 2.57
N VAL A 78 -8.45 -17.61 2.88
CA VAL A 78 -9.91 -17.35 2.90
C VAL A 78 -10.28 -16.23 3.88
N ASN A 79 -9.53 -16.06 4.97
CA ASN A 79 -9.82 -15.08 6.02
C ASN A 79 -9.47 -13.65 5.60
N ASP A 80 -8.58 -13.47 4.62
CA ASP A 80 -8.13 -12.15 4.19
C ASP A 80 -9.13 -11.45 3.26
N LEU A 81 -10.01 -12.21 2.60
CA LEU A 81 -10.88 -11.66 1.55
C LEU A 81 -11.85 -10.59 2.06
N GLU A 82 -12.46 -10.82 3.21
CA GLU A 82 -13.41 -9.87 3.80
C GLU A 82 -12.69 -8.65 4.40
N SER A 83 -11.53 -8.84 5.01
CA SER A 83 -10.74 -7.73 5.53
C SER A 83 -10.24 -6.82 4.40
N ILE A 84 -9.80 -7.40 3.27
CA ILE A 84 -9.44 -6.64 2.07
C ILE A 84 -10.66 -5.83 1.58
N ALA A 85 -11.81 -6.48 1.40
CA ALA A 85 -12.98 -5.81 0.84
C ALA A 85 -13.54 -4.68 1.73
N ASN A 86 -13.33 -4.78 3.04
CA ASN A 86 -13.77 -3.77 4.02
C ASN A 86 -12.68 -2.75 4.36
N SER A 87 -11.51 -2.83 3.72
CA SER A 87 -10.45 -1.86 3.94
C SER A 87 -10.89 -0.46 3.48
N PRO A 88 -10.61 0.59 4.26
CA PRO A 88 -10.89 1.97 3.86
C PRO A 88 -10.11 2.42 2.62
N ASP A 89 -9.07 1.69 2.25
CA ASP A 89 -8.25 1.99 1.08
C ASP A 89 -8.86 1.49 -0.23
N ILE A 90 -9.92 0.67 -0.18
CA ILE A 90 -10.62 0.20 -1.38
C ILE A 90 -11.45 1.34 -1.97
N PRO A 91 -11.22 1.71 -3.24
CA PRO A 91 -11.95 2.79 -3.87
C PRO A 91 -13.43 2.42 -4.07
N VAL A 92 -14.31 3.26 -3.56
CA VAL A 92 -15.77 3.05 -3.65
C VAL A 92 -16.40 3.96 -4.71
N THR A 93 -15.99 5.23 -4.76
CA THR A 93 -16.55 6.20 -5.69
C THR A 93 -15.90 6.10 -7.08
N ILE A 94 -16.60 6.61 -8.09
CA ILE A 94 -16.05 6.68 -9.46
C ILE A 94 -14.80 7.58 -9.52
N GLU A 95 -14.76 8.63 -8.69
CA GLU A 95 -13.58 9.49 -8.52
C GLU A 95 -12.38 8.68 -8.02
N ASP A 96 -12.54 7.99 -6.91
CA ASP A 96 -11.45 7.19 -6.31
C ASP A 96 -10.94 6.12 -7.29
N LYS A 97 -11.87 5.46 -8.00
CA LYS A 97 -11.55 4.48 -9.03
C LYS A 97 -10.81 5.12 -10.22
N GLY A 98 -11.21 6.32 -10.61
CA GLY A 98 -10.51 7.12 -11.62
C GLY A 98 -9.09 7.45 -11.21
N ASN A 99 -8.92 7.84 -9.96
CA ASN A 99 -7.61 8.13 -9.38
C ASN A 99 -6.68 6.90 -9.42
N ARG A 100 -7.21 5.68 -9.19
CA ARG A 100 -6.41 4.45 -9.36
C ARG A 100 -5.87 4.28 -10.79
N LEU A 101 -6.67 4.62 -11.80
CA LEU A 101 -6.22 4.57 -13.20
C LEU A 101 -5.15 5.64 -13.49
N LEU A 102 -5.32 6.86 -13.00
CA LEU A 102 -4.31 7.91 -13.12
C LEU A 102 -2.99 7.50 -12.44
N GLN A 103 -3.06 6.90 -11.25
CA GLN A 103 -1.90 6.37 -10.53
C GLN A 103 -1.20 5.24 -11.29
N TYR A 104 -1.98 4.32 -11.89
CA TYR A 104 -1.42 3.26 -12.73
C TYR A 104 -0.65 3.85 -13.92
N LEU A 105 -1.27 4.76 -14.67
CA LEU A 105 -0.63 5.42 -15.81
C LEU A 105 0.62 6.21 -15.40
N TYR A 106 0.56 6.90 -14.26
CA TYR A 106 1.69 7.64 -13.70
C TYR A 106 2.89 6.72 -13.39
N ARG A 107 2.65 5.55 -12.78
CA ARG A 107 3.73 4.59 -12.45
C ARG A 107 4.36 3.96 -13.70
N HIS A 108 3.62 3.87 -14.81
CA HIS A 108 4.07 3.24 -16.05
C HIS A 108 4.53 4.25 -17.12
N SER A 109 4.69 5.52 -16.76
CA SER A 109 5.21 6.57 -17.63
C SER A 109 6.23 7.43 -16.90
N ASN A 110 7.17 8.04 -17.63
CA ASN A 110 8.21 8.90 -17.05
C ASN A 110 7.85 10.39 -17.15
N GLY A 111 6.73 10.73 -17.80
CA GLY A 111 6.26 12.11 -17.95
C GLY A 111 4.90 12.21 -18.62
N PRO A 112 4.30 13.43 -18.61
CA PRO A 112 3.06 13.67 -19.31
C PRO A 112 3.23 13.44 -20.82
N GLY A 113 2.20 12.88 -21.48
CA GLY A 113 2.21 12.56 -22.90
C GLY A 113 2.92 11.24 -23.25
N GLU A 114 3.57 10.59 -22.31
CA GLU A 114 4.20 9.28 -22.59
C GLU A 114 3.12 8.18 -22.71
N PRO A 115 3.20 7.33 -23.77
CA PRO A 115 2.18 6.34 -24.05
C PRO A 115 2.28 5.11 -23.15
N VAL A 116 1.17 4.71 -22.56
CA VAL A 116 1.00 3.46 -21.81
C VAL A 116 -0.03 2.59 -22.53
N VAL A 117 0.33 1.35 -22.87
CA VAL A 117 -0.57 0.42 -23.56
C VAL A 117 -1.30 -0.46 -22.55
N ILE A 118 -2.64 -0.45 -22.59
CA ILE A 118 -3.48 -1.35 -21.77
C ILE A 118 -4.23 -2.30 -22.71
N HIS A 119 -3.78 -3.56 -22.78
CA HIS A 119 -4.36 -4.56 -23.68
C HIS A 119 -4.47 -5.95 -23.02
N PRO A 120 -5.59 -6.65 -23.20
CA PRO A 120 -6.89 -6.15 -23.64
C PRO A 120 -7.64 -5.46 -22.49
N LEU A 121 -8.45 -4.43 -22.77
CA LEU A 121 -9.23 -3.74 -21.75
C LEU A 121 -10.19 -4.66 -20.99
N SER A 122 -10.73 -5.68 -21.68
CA SER A 122 -11.64 -6.67 -21.08
C SER A 122 -11.03 -7.49 -19.95
N SER A 123 -9.71 -7.52 -19.84
CA SER A 123 -8.98 -8.23 -18.78
C SER A 123 -8.34 -7.29 -17.76
N ASN A 124 -8.52 -5.98 -17.89
CA ASN A 124 -7.85 -4.95 -17.09
C ASN A 124 -8.83 -4.01 -16.34
N TYR A 125 -10.11 -4.39 -16.20
CA TYR A 125 -11.07 -3.60 -15.40
C TYR A 125 -10.72 -3.59 -13.91
N ASN A 126 -9.92 -4.55 -13.47
CA ASN A 126 -9.37 -4.60 -12.10
C ASN A 126 -8.35 -3.49 -11.78
N LEU A 127 -7.82 -2.77 -12.78
CA LEU A 127 -6.98 -1.58 -12.55
C LEU A 127 -7.69 -0.47 -11.77
N THR A 128 -9.02 -0.47 -11.81
CA THR A 128 -9.86 0.54 -11.17
C THR A 128 -10.80 -0.05 -10.12
N TYR A 129 -10.60 -1.28 -9.69
CA TYR A 129 -11.57 -1.99 -8.83
C TYR A 129 -12.98 -2.06 -9.42
N SER A 130 -13.10 -1.94 -10.74
CA SER A 130 -14.38 -2.05 -11.42
C SER A 130 -14.86 -3.50 -11.44
N PRO A 131 -16.16 -3.75 -11.23
CA PRO A 131 -16.74 -5.09 -11.31
C PRO A 131 -16.82 -5.63 -12.74
N ASN A 132 -16.71 -4.77 -13.75
CA ASN A 132 -16.83 -5.12 -15.15
C ASN A 132 -16.19 -4.08 -16.08
N LEU A 133 -16.11 -4.43 -17.38
CA LEU A 133 -15.54 -3.58 -18.42
C LEU A 133 -16.33 -2.28 -18.63
N GLN A 134 -17.67 -2.30 -18.46
CA GLN A 134 -18.52 -1.12 -18.71
C GLN A 134 -18.17 0.02 -17.76
N GLU A 135 -17.96 -0.30 -16.48
CA GLU A 135 -17.56 0.71 -15.51
C GLU A 135 -16.15 1.25 -15.79
N LEU A 136 -15.17 0.38 -16.16
CA LEU A 136 -13.85 0.84 -16.58
C LEU A 136 -13.95 1.81 -17.79
N VAL A 137 -14.76 1.47 -18.80
CA VAL A 137 -14.95 2.35 -19.97
C VAL A 137 -15.57 3.67 -19.55
N TYR A 138 -16.56 3.67 -18.68
CA TYR A 138 -17.17 4.88 -18.14
C TYR A 138 -16.13 5.77 -17.41
N ILE A 139 -15.28 5.17 -16.57
CA ILE A 139 -14.19 5.89 -15.88
C ILE A 139 -13.22 6.50 -16.88
N ILE A 140 -12.80 5.74 -17.90
CA ILE A 140 -11.89 6.24 -18.95
C ILE A 140 -12.54 7.44 -19.68
N ASP A 141 -13.79 7.34 -20.07
CA ASP A 141 -14.49 8.42 -20.77
C ASP A 141 -14.67 9.65 -19.89
N LYS A 142 -14.94 9.48 -18.59
CA LYS A 142 -15.00 10.58 -17.63
C LYS A 142 -13.65 11.30 -17.54
N LEU A 143 -12.56 10.58 -17.30
CA LEU A 143 -11.21 11.15 -17.21
C LEU A 143 -10.78 11.86 -18.50
N ARG A 144 -11.17 11.31 -19.67
CA ARG A 144 -10.93 11.95 -20.97
C ARG A 144 -11.71 13.27 -21.11
N ASN A 145 -12.98 13.29 -20.72
CA ASN A 145 -13.83 14.49 -20.77
C ASN A 145 -13.34 15.58 -19.80
N GLU A 146 -12.72 15.20 -18.70
CA GLU A 146 -12.08 16.08 -17.74
C GLU A 146 -10.67 16.54 -18.18
N HIS A 147 -10.23 16.10 -19.36
CA HIS A 147 -8.90 16.38 -19.92
C HIS A 147 -7.73 15.90 -19.03
N LEU A 148 -7.92 14.81 -18.31
CA LEU A 148 -6.88 14.20 -17.46
C LEU A 148 -6.05 13.18 -18.23
N LEU A 149 -6.63 12.51 -19.21
CA LEU A 149 -5.94 11.60 -20.10
C LEU A 149 -6.41 11.76 -21.56
N THR A 150 -5.57 11.30 -22.49
CA THR A 150 -5.94 11.05 -23.88
C THR A 150 -5.90 9.56 -24.18
N ARG A 151 -6.64 9.14 -25.19
CA ARG A 151 -6.72 7.74 -25.60
C ARG A 151 -6.74 7.62 -27.12
N GLU A 152 -5.85 6.81 -27.65
CA GLU A 152 -5.80 6.40 -29.05
C GLU A 152 -5.81 4.87 -29.12
N GLY A 153 -6.98 4.29 -29.41
CA GLY A 153 -7.17 2.83 -29.41
C GLY A 153 -6.92 2.21 -28.02
N LEU A 154 -5.81 1.53 -27.85
CA LEU A 154 -5.39 0.86 -26.61
C LEU A 154 -4.24 1.60 -25.90
N THR A 155 -3.83 2.74 -26.44
CA THR A 155 -2.80 3.60 -25.90
C THR A 155 -3.41 4.74 -25.11
N PHE A 156 -2.91 4.95 -23.91
CA PHE A 156 -3.34 5.96 -22.96
C PHE A 156 -2.16 6.87 -22.63
N GLN A 157 -2.42 8.15 -22.50
CA GLN A 157 -1.41 9.14 -22.13
C GLN A 157 -1.99 10.08 -21.09
N LEU A 158 -1.26 10.35 -20.01
CA LEU A 158 -1.63 11.42 -19.09
C LEU A 158 -1.37 12.77 -19.75
N THR A 159 -2.33 13.68 -19.67
CA THR A 159 -2.09 15.08 -19.99
C THR A 159 -1.23 15.75 -18.90
N GLU A 160 -0.76 16.98 -19.11
CA GLU A 160 -0.11 17.74 -18.05
C GLU A 160 -1.02 17.91 -16.82
N LYS A 161 -2.34 18.10 -17.04
CA LYS A 161 -3.33 18.21 -15.97
C LYS A 161 -3.46 16.88 -15.24
N GLY A 162 -3.62 15.77 -15.97
CA GLY A 162 -3.73 14.43 -15.37
C GLY A 162 -2.47 14.00 -14.62
N TRP A 163 -1.29 14.40 -15.14
CA TRP A 163 -0.03 14.18 -14.44
C TRP A 163 0.02 14.92 -13.09
N LYS A 164 -0.37 16.21 -13.10
CA LYS A 164 -0.44 17.00 -11.86
C LYS A 164 -1.45 16.44 -10.87
N GLU A 165 -2.60 15.95 -11.35
CA GLU A 165 -3.63 15.31 -10.53
C GLU A 165 -3.09 14.02 -9.90
N ALA A 166 -2.48 13.14 -10.70
CA ALA A 166 -1.85 11.92 -10.22
C ALA A 166 -0.75 12.18 -9.17
N VAL A 167 0.02 13.29 -9.33
CA VAL A 167 1.00 13.74 -8.33
C VAL A 167 0.31 14.37 -7.11
N ALA A 168 -0.79 15.10 -7.29
CA ALA A 168 -1.53 15.73 -6.20
C ALA A 168 -2.23 14.70 -5.30
N GLU A 169 -2.74 13.62 -5.88
CA GLU A 169 -3.26 12.47 -5.14
C GLU A 169 -2.17 11.83 -4.26
N ARG A 170 -0.91 11.80 -4.70
CA ARG A 170 0.21 11.48 -3.81
C ARG A 170 0.35 12.46 -2.64
N LYS A 171 -0.13 13.71 -2.79
CA LYS A 171 -0.16 14.70 -1.70
C LYS A 171 -1.34 14.54 -0.75
N ASN A 172 -2.34 13.74 -1.10
CA ASN A 172 -3.41 13.30 -0.19
C ASN A 172 -2.96 12.16 0.74
N LEU A 173 -1.67 11.81 0.72
CA LEU A 173 -1.10 10.91 1.72
C LEU A 173 -1.36 11.51 3.11
N LYS A 174 -1.85 10.66 4.02
CA LYS A 174 -2.11 11.05 5.41
C LYS A 174 -0.79 11.46 6.08
N PRO A 175 -0.64 12.65 6.65
CA PRO A 175 0.59 13.04 7.32
C PRO A 175 0.99 12.02 8.39
N CYS A 176 2.21 11.52 8.30
CA CYS A 176 2.79 10.58 9.26
C CYS A 176 4.11 11.15 9.78
N SER A 177 4.19 11.43 11.07
CA SER A 177 5.47 11.82 11.67
C SER A 177 6.23 10.60 12.15
N VAL A 178 7.48 10.50 11.72
CA VAL A 178 8.42 9.46 12.13
C VAL A 178 9.44 10.07 13.08
N LEU A 179 9.43 9.62 14.33
CA LEU A 179 10.27 10.08 15.41
C LEU A 179 11.35 9.05 15.67
N ILE A 180 12.60 9.42 15.42
CA ILE A 180 13.75 8.55 15.66
C ILE A 180 14.81 9.28 16.48
N PRO A 181 15.69 8.57 17.19
CA PRO A 181 16.87 9.18 17.79
C PRO A 181 17.76 9.84 16.73
N ASP A 182 18.54 10.84 17.15
CA ASP A 182 19.40 11.62 16.25
C ASP A 182 20.72 10.90 15.94
N GLU A 183 20.59 9.68 15.37
CA GLU A 183 21.69 8.84 14.92
C GLU A 183 21.77 8.80 13.40
N GLU A 184 22.95 9.10 12.84
CA GLU A 184 23.18 9.23 11.39
C GLU A 184 22.88 7.93 10.62
N ASP A 185 23.40 6.80 11.14
CA ASP A 185 23.25 5.49 10.49
C ASP A 185 21.79 5.06 10.47
N LEU A 186 21.10 5.16 11.59
CA LEU A 186 19.68 4.83 11.71
C LEU A 186 18.83 5.73 10.80
N ARG A 187 19.13 7.03 10.76
CA ARG A 187 18.47 8.00 9.88
C ARG A 187 18.60 7.63 8.41
N THR A 188 19.80 7.27 7.99
CA THR A 188 20.08 6.89 6.59
C THR A 188 19.28 5.65 6.19
N GLU A 189 19.19 4.66 7.06
CA GLU A 189 18.40 3.46 6.82
C GLU A 189 16.90 3.74 6.78
N TRP A 190 16.38 4.57 7.70
CA TRP A 190 14.98 4.99 7.67
C TRP A 190 14.62 5.71 6.37
N LEU A 191 15.45 6.68 5.93
CA LEU A 191 15.24 7.43 4.69
C LEU A 191 15.26 6.53 3.46
N ALA A 192 16.22 5.61 3.39
CA ALA A 192 16.43 4.80 2.19
C ALA A 192 15.44 3.63 2.07
N ARG A 193 15.01 3.03 3.18
CA ARG A 193 14.31 1.75 3.18
C ARG A 193 12.92 1.78 3.77
N LEU A 194 12.67 2.56 4.82
CA LEU A 194 11.42 2.53 5.57
C LEU A 194 10.42 3.60 5.12
N LEU A 195 10.87 4.83 4.92
CA LEU A 195 9.97 5.91 4.47
C LEU A 195 9.26 5.60 3.15
N PRO A 196 9.96 5.07 2.11
CA PRO A 196 9.28 4.70 0.87
C PRO A 196 8.18 3.65 1.05
N LYS A 197 8.36 2.72 2.02
CA LYS A 197 7.34 1.72 2.34
C LYS A 197 6.13 2.32 3.04
N ILE A 198 6.35 3.27 3.94
CA ILE A 198 5.27 4.00 4.61
C ILE A 198 4.45 4.81 3.57
N GLU A 199 5.12 5.42 2.58
CA GLU A 199 4.46 6.12 1.48
C GLU A 199 3.58 5.19 0.64
N GLN A 200 4.03 3.96 0.36
CA GLN A 200 3.28 2.96 -0.38
C GLN A 200 1.95 2.59 0.29
N HIS A 201 1.84 2.78 1.62
CA HIS A 201 0.62 2.52 2.41
C HIS A 201 -0.26 3.76 2.62
N GLY A 202 -0.11 4.78 1.79
CA GLY A 202 -0.99 5.95 1.80
C GLY A 202 -0.65 7.00 2.86
N TYR A 203 0.57 6.97 3.39
CA TYR A 203 1.06 7.98 4.33
C TYR A 203 2.16 8.85 3.73
N LEU A 204 2.20 10.12 4.14
CA LEU A 204 3.29 11.06 3.84
C LEU A 204 4.24 11.09 5.05
N PRO A 205 5.29 10.23 5.06
CA PRO A 205 6.19 10.20 6.20
C PRO A 205 7.08 11.44 6.23
N ARG A 206 7.16 12.06 7.39
CA ARG A 206 8.08 13.15 7.70
C ARG A 206 9.01 12.70 8.80
N LEU A 207 10.27 12.59 8.49
CA LEU A 207 11.27 12.26 9.48
C LEU A 207 11.55 13.49 10.34
N LEU A 208 11.20 13.41 11.61
CA LEU A 208 11.39 14.48 12.59
C LEU A 208 12.55 14.14 13.50
N THR A 209 13.53 15.04 13.56
CA THR A 209 14.71 14.93 14.42
C THR A 209 14.85 16.18 15.27
N HIS A 210 15.63 16.11 16.34
CA HIS A 210 15.87 17.25 17.23
C HIS A 210 16.61 18.39 16.50
N THR A 211 17.55 18.03 15.62
CA THR A 211 18.30 18.98 14.79
C THR A 211 17.82 18.92 13.34
N LYS A 212 17.65 20.09 12.71
CA LYS A 212 17.32 20.16 11.29
C LYS A 212 18.53 19.74 10.46
N THR A 213 18.34 18.72 9.62
CA THR A 213 19.32 18.26 8.63
C THR A 213 18.77 18.44 7.21
N GLN A 214 19.56 18.16 6.16
CA GLN A 214 19.11 18.29 4.77
C GLN A 214 17.87 17.44 4.45
N ASN A 215 17.70 16.29 5.12
CA ASN A 215 16.66 15.30 4.84
C ASN A 215 15.71 15.06 6.02
N SER A 216 15.77 15.89 7.06
CA SER A 216 14.85 15.82 8.20
C SER A 216 14.37 17.22 8.59
N GLU A 217 13.18 17.29 9.17
CA GLU A 217 12.61 18.52 9.68
C GLU A 217 12.79 18.57 11.20
N LYS A 218 13.08 19.75 11.74
CA LYS A 218 13.05 19.93 13.19
C LYS A 218 11.62 19.76 13.65
N TYR A 219 11.38 18.84 14.59
CA TYR A 219 10.03 18.57 15.06
C TYR A 219 9.41 19.81 15.75
N SER A 220 8.12 20.00 15.54
CA SER A 220 7.29 20.92 16.28
C SER A 220 6.04 20.22 16.78
N LEU A 221 5.44 20.72 17.86
CA LEU A 221 4.20 20.17 18.39
C LEU A 221 3.03 20.29 17.38
N GLU A 222 3.07 21.31 16.52
CA GLU A 222 2.10 21.50 15.46
C GLU A 222 2.16 20.38 14.42
N MET A 223 3.38 20.02 13.97
CA MET A 223 3.57 18.93 13.00
C MET A 223 3.13 17.56 13.56
N ILE A 224 3.33 17.35 14.87
CA ILE A 224 2.86 16.15 15.54
C ILE A 224 1.32 16.17 15.60
N ALA A 225 0.71 17.30 15.99
CA ALA A 225 -0.74 17.44 16.09
C ALA A 225 -1.47 17.28 14.75
N ASP A 226 -0.83 17.68 13.63
CA ASP A 226 -1.38 17.54 12.28
C ASP A 226 -1.27 16.12 11.73
N SER A 227 -0.50 15.25 12.39
CA SER A 227 -0.26 13.89 11.92
C SER A 227 -1.50 13.01 12.10
N LYS A 228 -1.70 12.07 11.17
CA LYS A 228 -2.73 11.03 11.25
C LYS A 228 -2.19 9.71 11.78
N LEU A 229 -0.86 9.61 11.84
CA LEU A 229 -0.13 8.48 12.39
C LEU A 229 1.22 8.97 12.91
N ILE A 230 1.66 8.41 14.03
CA ILE A 230 3.03 8.59 14.52
C ILE A 230 3.72 7.22 14.55
N ILE A 231 4.96 7.18 14.08
CA ILE A 231 5.86 6.04 14.28
C ILE A 231 7.00 6.53 15.15
N ALA A 232 7.19 5.91 16.32
CA ALA A 232 8.18 6.32 17.30
C ALA A 232 9.16 5.19 17.57
N ASP A 233 10.43 5.38 17.20
CA ASP A 233 11.50 4.43 17.46
C ASP A 233 12.17 4.75 18.80
N LEU A 234 12.10 3.80 19.71
CA LEU A 234 12.62 3.92 21.07
C LEU A 234 14.08 3.47 21.23
N THR A 235 14.70 3.06 20.13
CA THR A 235 16.15 2.73 20.11
C THR A 235 16.95 3.91 20.62
N GLY A 236 18.00 3.65 21.41
CA GLY A 236 18.80 4.70 22.02
C GLY A 236 18.07 5.52 23.11
N GLN A 237 16.81 5.24 23.40
CA GLN A 237 16.01 5.81 24.50
C GLN A 237 15.97 7.34 24.55
N SER A 238 15.87 8.00 23.37
CA SER A 238 15.83 9.46 23.26
C SER A 238 14.65 10.07 24.04
N PRO A 239 14.91 10.97 25.03
CA PRO A 239 13.86 11.66 25.76
C PRO A 239 12.91 12.45 24.86
N GLU A 240 13.40 13.01 23.77
CA GLU A 240 12.64 13.78 22.78
C GLU A 240 11.61 12.90 22.07
N VAL A 241 11.98 11.68 21.70
CA VAL A 241 11.05 10.71 21.11
C VAL A 241 9.94 10.36 22.11
N TYR A 242 10.29 10.07 23.36
CA TYR A 242 9.30 9.80 24.41
C TYR A 242 8.35 10.98 24.64
N PHE A 243 8.88 12.19 24.70
CA PHE A 243 8.07 13.41 24.90
C PHE A 243 7.09 13.61 23.72
N ALA A 244 7.59 13.57 22.49
CA ALA A 244 6.80 13.78 21.29
C ALA A 244 5.71 12.70 21.13
N ALA A 245 6.07 11.45 21.35
CA ALA A 245 5.13 10.34 21.30
C ALA A 245 4.09 10.38 22.44
N GLY A 246 4.50 10.77 23.64
CA GLY A 246 3.58 11.02 24.77
C GLY A 246 2.60 12.14 24.48
N TYR A 247 3.04 13.22 23.84
CA TYR A 247 2.18 14.30 23.39
C TYR A 247 1.13 13.82 22.37
N ALA A 248 1.57 13.00 21.39
CA ALA A 248 0.68 12.40 20.40
C ALA A 248 -0.37 11.48 21.04
N LEU A 249 0.02 10.68 22.03
CA LEU A 249 -0.93 9.87 22.83
C LEU A 249 -1.99 10.73 23.51
N GLY A 250 -1.58 11.86 24.09
CA GLY A 250 -2.50 12.80 24.74
C GLY A 250 -3.51 13.43 23.78
N LEU A 251 -3.18 13.47 22.48
CA LEU A 251 -4.06 13.91 21.38
C LEU A 251 -4.89 12.78 20.77
N ASN A 252 -4.77 11.54 21.25
CA ASN A 252 -5.39 10.34 20.67
C ASN A 252 -4.97 10.07 19.21
N ILE A 253 -3.76 10.46 18.83
CA ILE A 253 -3.22 10.15 17.50
C ILE A 253 -2.75 8.69 17.51
N PRO A 254 -3.13 7.86 16.50
CA PRO A 254 -2.63 6.51 16.36
C PRO A 254 -1.10 6.45 16.37
N LEU A 255 -0.53 5.50 17.11
CA LEU A 255 0.89 5.43 17.34
C LEU A 255 1.42 4.00 17.20
N ILE A 256 2.49 3.84 16.44
CA ILE A 256 3.26 2.60 16.30
C ILE A 256 4.59 2.82 17.01
N TRP A 257 4.86 1.98 17.99
CA TRP A 257 6.14 1.96 18.68
C TRP A 257 7.06 0.93 18.05
N THR A 258 8.33 1.26 17.89
CA THR A 258 9.38 0.34 17.45
C THR A 258 10.58 0.44 18.36
N VAL A 259 11.39 -0.60 18.46
CA VAL A 259 12.65 -0.61 19.22
C VAL A 259 13.57 -1.71 18.71
N ASN A 260 14.85 -1.43 18.60
CA ASN A 260 15.83 -2.49 18.33
C ASN A 260 15.90 -3.47 19.51
N SER A 261 16.11 -4.75 19.21
CA SER A 261 16.17 -5.81 20.23
C SER A 261 17.25 -5.58 21.30
N SER A 262 18.35 -4.91 20.95
CA SER A 262 19.41 -4.55 21.91
C SER A 262 18.90 -3.68 23.07
N ASP A 263 17.87 -2.86 22.84
CA ASP A 263 17.35 -1.89 23.80
C ASP A 263 16.00 -2.30 24.40
N ALA A 264 15.38 -3.35 23.89
CA ALA A 264 14.01 -3.74 24.25
C ALA A 264 13.84 -4.01 25.77
N ASP A 265 14.81 -4.68 26.40
CA ASP A 265 14.77 -5.03 27.81
C ASP A 265 15.08 -3.85 28.74
N THR A 266 15.73 -2.82 28.23
CA THR A 266 16.23 -1.67 29.00
C THR A 266 15.32 -0.45 28.94
N LEU A 267 14.18 -0.55 28.24
CA LEU A 267 13.24 0.58 28.11
C LEU A 267 12.85 1.15 29.47
N PRO A 268 12.98 2.49 29.67
CA PRO A 268 12.69 3.14 30.94
C PRO A 268 11.22 3.17 31.28
N VAL A 269 10.34 3.10 30.27
CA VAL A 269 8.90 3.16 30.44
C VAL A 269 8.28 1.81 30.09
N LYS A 270 7.73 1.12 31.10
CA LYS A 270 7.07 -0.20 30.96
C LYS A 270 5.59 -0.08 31.30
N ILE A 271 4.84 0.60 30.45
CA ILE A 271 3.38 0.69 30.58
C ILE A 271 2.67 -0.19 29.54
N LYS A 272 1.46 -0.64 29.86
CA LYS A 272 0.72 -1.59 29.00
C LYS A 272 0.39 -1.02 27.61
N GLU A 273 0.32 0.28 27.51
CA GLU A 273 0.02 1.04 26.30
C GLU A 273 1.19 1.05 25.31
N ILE A 274 2.42 0.91 25.80
CA ILE A 274 3.63 0.85 24.97
C ILE A 274 3.93 -0.62 24.67
N ARG A 275 3.57 -1.06 23.47
CA ARG A 275 3.88 -2.39 22.96
C ARG A 275 4.70 -2.23 21.68
N PRO A 276 6.02 -2.04 21.81
CA PRO A 276 6.85 -1.81 20.65
C PRO A 276 6.96 -3.06 19.79
N ILE A 277 7.07 -2.85 18.49
CA ILE A 277 7.57 -3.84 17.55
C ILE A 277 9.07 -3.95 17.82
N VAL A 278 9.51 -5.10 18.27
CA VAL A 278 10.93 -5.40 18.49
C VAL A 278 11.51 -5.89 17.17
N TRP A 279 12.63 -5.37 16.75
CA TRP A 279 13.28 -5.69 15.49
C TRP A 279 14.80 -5.86 15.64
N ASP A 280 15.36 -6.77 14.86
CA ASP A 280 16.80 -7.03 14.80
C ASP A 280 17.45 -6.34 13.59
N THR A 281 16.75 -6.35 12.45
CA THR A 281 17.22 -5.74 11.20
C THR A 281 16.19 -4.79 10.62
N VAL A 282 16.65 -3.82 9.83
CA VAL A 282 15.78 -2.84 9.17
C VAL A 282 14.83 -3.51 8.18
N GLU A 283 15.27 -4.60 7.55
CA GLU A 283 14.44 -5.42 6.67
C GLU A 283 13.27 -6.04 7.41
N GLU A 284 13.50 -6.54 8.62
CA GLU A 284 12.46 -7.09 9.49
C GLU A 284 11.49 -6.01 9.94
N LEU A 285 12.01 -4.86 10.39
CA LEU A 285 11.17 -3.71 10.75
C LEU A 285 10.29 -3.27 9.57
N ALA A 286 10.84 -3.27 8.35
CA ALA A 286 10.08 -2.93 7.16
C ALA A 286 8.88 -3.86 6.93
N VAL A 287 9.07 -5.18 7.15
CA VAL A 287 7.99 -6.18 7.05
C VAL A 287 6.94 -5.96 8.14
N PHE A 288 7.36 -5.72 9.38
CA PHE A 288 6.43 -5.50 10.49
C PHE A 288 5.63 -4.20 10.33
N LEU A 289 6.28 -3.12 9.89
CA LEU A 289 5.58 -1.86 9.60
C LEU A 289 4.56 -2.04 8.48
N GLN A 290 4.92 -2.75 7.42
CA GLN A 290 4.01 -3.07 6.31
C GLN A 290 2.77 -3.82 6.80
N GLN A 291 2.95 -4.86 7.60
CA GLN A 291 1.83 -5.60 8.20
C GLN A 291 0.95 -4.72 9.08
N ARG A 292 1.56 -3.82 9.86
CA ARG A 292 0.84 -2.95 10.79
C ARG A 292 0.09 -1.82 10.09
N LEU A 293 0.62 -1.31 8.98
CA LEU A 293 0.02 -0.25 8.18
C LEU A 293 -1.09 -0.77 7.24
N SER A 294 -1.13 -2.08 6.99
CA SER A 294 -2.15 -2.74 6.17
C SER A 294 -3.40 -3.15 6.99
N LEU A 295 -3.38 -2.96 8.32
CA LEU A 295 -4.49 -3.24 9.24
C LEU A 295 -5.36 -2.00 9.43
#